data_c5a0f00c6794430c245ac7a07f0430b8
#
_entry.id   c5a0f00c6794430c245ac7a07f0430b8
#
_cell.length_a   1.000
_cell.length_b   1.000
_cell.length_c   1.000
_cell.angle_alpha   90.00
_cell.angle_beta   90.00
_cell.angle_gamma   90.00
#
_symmetry.space_group_name_H-M   'P 1'
#
loop_
_entity.id
_entity.type
_entity.pdbx_description
1 polymer ?
#
loop_
_entity_poly.entity_id
_entity_poly.type
_entity_poly.pdbx_seq_one_letter_code
_entity_poly.pdbx_strand_id
1 'polypeptide(L)'
;NDDNSEKVSSLLGSIGSFDAATQTADDLKKVNGIGPKMEEVLNSIGIYTFLQVSKMTKKEYDLLDSITGSFPGRAERDDWSGQAKKLIN
;
A
#
# COMPACT_ATOMS: atom_id res chain seq x y z
N ASN A 1 -5.48 10.20 -15.61
CA ASN A 1 -5.14 9.46 -16.80
C ASN A 1 -5.37 7.96 -16.58
N ASP A 2 -5.79 7.29 -17.63
CA ASP A 2 -6.26 5.90 -17.53
C ASP A 2 -5.19 4.91 -17.12
N ASP A 3 -3.92 5.18 -17.47
CA ASP A 3 -2.84 4.26 -17.14
C ASP A 3 -2.71 4.03 -15.64
N ASN A 4 -2.75 5.09 -14.84
CA ASN A 4 -2.68 4.94 -13.40
C ASN A 4 -3.92 4.28 -12.83
N SER A 5 -5.06 4.54 -13.42
CA SER A 5 -6.31 3.92 -12.99
C SER A 5 -6.25 2.39 -13.14
N GLU A 6 -5.71 1.92 -14.26
CA GLU A 6 -5.54 0.48 -14.47
C GLU A 6 -4.54 -0.13 -13.49
N LYS A 7 -3.44 0.57 -13.24
CA LYS A 7 -2.44 0.10 -12.28
C LYS A 7 -3.00 0.02 -10.88
N VAL A 8 -3.78 1.02 -10.48
CA VAL A 8 -4.43 1.03 -9.17
C VAL A 8 -5.40 -0.14 -9.06
N SER A 9 -6.20 -0.37 -10.11
CA SER A 9 -7.14 -1.48 -10.11
C SER A 9 -6.42 -2.82 -10.00
N SER A 10 -5.31 -3.00 -10.71
CA SER A 10 -4.52 -4.22 -10.63
C SER A 10 -3.95 -4.41 -9.22
N LEU A 11 -3.44 -3.34 -8.63
CA LEU A 11 -2.87 -3.40 -7.30
C LEU A 11 -3.93 -3.79 -6.28
N LEU A 12 -5.07 -3.10 -6.28
CA LEU A 12 -6.15 -3.38 -5.34
C LEU A 12 -6.77 -4.76 -5.58
N GLY A 13 -6.77 -5.23 -6.82
CA GLY A 13 -7.22 -6.58 -7.12
C GLY A 13 -6.33 -7.64 -6.48
N SER A 14 -5.04 -7.35 -6.35
CA SER A 14 -4.09 -8.28 -5.72
C SER A 14 -4.13 -8.24 -4.21
N ILE A 15 -4.26 -7.06 -3.62
CA ILE A 15 -4.17 -6.90 -2.15
C ILE A 15 -5.52 -6.72 -1.49
N GLY A 16 -6.59 -6.56 -2.25
CA GLY A 16 -7.92 -6.35 -1.73
C GLY A 16 -8.25 -4.87 -1.61
N SER A 17 -9.52 -4.55 -1.76
CA SER A 17 -10.01 -3.18 -1.64
C SER A 17 -10.42 -2.90 -0.20
N PHE A 18 -10.24 -1.65 0.22
CA PHE A 18 -10.70 -1.22 1.54
C PHE A 18 -12.21 -0.94 1.49
N ASP A 19 -12.92 -1.45 2.48
CA ASP A 19 -14.38 -1.22 2.61
C ASP A 19 -14.65 -0.48 3.91
N ALA A 20 -14.89 0.82 3.81
CA ALA A 20 -15.10 1.66 4.97
C ALA A 20 -16.33 1.26 5.78
N ALA A 21 -17.27 0.54 5.17
CA ALA A 21 -18.47 0.08 5.87
C ALA A 21 -18.19 -1.05 6.86
N THR A 22 -17.16 -1.86 6.58
CA THR A 22 -16.85 -3.04 7.40
C THR A 22 -15.45 -3.02 7.99
N GLN A 23 -14.60 -2.07 7.59
CA GLN A 23 -13.21 -2.02 8.03
C GLN A 23 -12.89 -0.63 8.58
N THR A 24 -11.83 -0.58 9.39
CA THR A 24 -11.32 0.67 9.94
C THR A 24 -9.92 0.91 9.38
N ALA A 25 -9.63 2.14 8.99
CA ALA A 25 -8.31 2.49 8.50
C ALA A 25 -7.27 2.38 9.61
N ASP A 26 -6.12 1.81 9.28
CA ASP A 26 -5.00 1.68 10.20
C ASP A 26 -4.04 2.86 10.05
N ASP A 27 -3.23 3.07 11.08
CA ASP A 27 -2.20 4.09 11.02
C ASP A 27 -0.97 3.51 10.31
N LEU A 28 -0.93 3.69 9.00
CA LEU A 28 0.13 3.14 8.17
C LEU A 28 1.51 3.69 8.54
N LYS A 29 1.57 4.82 9.23
CA LYS A 29 2.85 5.40 9.65
C LYS A 29 3.59 4.52 10.66
N LYS A 30 2.94 3.52 11.23
CA LYS A 30 3.59 2.55 12.11
C LYS A 30 4.56 1.65 11.35
N VAL A 31 4.40 1.57 10.03
CA VAL A 31 5.37 0.85 9.20
C VAL A 31 6.56 1.78 8.95
N ASN A 32 7.77 1.30 9.29
CA ASN A 32 8.97 2.07 9.02
C ASN A 32 9.13 2.29 7.52
N GLY A 33 9.31 3.52 7.12
CA GLY A 33 9.39 3.88 5.71
C GLY A 33 8.13 4.55 5.19
N ILE A 34 7.03 4.46 5.94
CA ILE A 34 5.79 5.17 5.60
C ILE A 34 5.66 6.37 6.53
N GLY A 35 5.90 7.55 5.99
CA GLY A 35 5.68 8.80 6.72
C GLY A 35 4.31 9.37 6.41
N PRO A 36 3.97 10.55 6.98
CA PRO A 36 2.65 11.17 6.74
C PRO A 36 2.36 11.40 5.26
N LYS A 37 3.38 11.79 4.49
CA LYS A 37 3.20 12.04 3.07
C LYS A 37 2.89 10.76 2.31
N MET A 38 3.64 9.70 2.61
CA MET A 38 3.42 8.42 1.93
C MET A 38 2.07 7.82 2.34
N GLU A 39 1.69 7.96 3.60
CA GLU A 39 0.37 7.51 4.04
C GLU A 39 -0.73 8.20 3.23
N GLU A 40 -0.59 9.50 3.04
CA GLU A 40 -1.55 10.25 2.24
C GLU A 40 -1.65 9.73 0.81
N VAL A 41 -0.49 9.45 0.21
CA VAL A 41 -0.44 8.89 -1.14
C VAL A 41 -1.11 7.52 -1.18
N LEU A 42 -0.81 6.66 -0.22
CA LEU A 42 -1.39 5.32 -0.16
C LEU A 42 -2.91 5.40 0.01
N ASN A 43 -3.37 6.29 0.88
CA ASN A 43 -4.81 6.48 1.07
C ASN A 43 -5.49 6.94 -0.21
N SER A 44 -4.82 7.79 -0.97
CA SER A 44 -5.40 8.33 -2.20
C SER A 44 -5.63 7.26 -3.26
N ILE A 45 -4.88 6.16 -3.21
CA ILE A 45 -5.06 5.07 -4.16
C ILE A 45 -5.85 3.89 -3.59
N GLY A 46 -6.32 4.02 -2.34
CA GLY A 46 -7.20 3.01 -1.76
C GLY A 46 -6.55 2.07 -0.76
N ILE A 47 -5.35 2.37 -0.32
CA ILE A 47 -4.64 1.55 0.67
C ILE A 47 -4.76 2.21 2.02
N TYR A 48 -5.44 1.53 2.96
CA TYR A 48 -5.74 2.08 4.29
C TYR A 48 -5.37 1.14 5.42
N THR A 49 -5.12 -0.14 5.15
CA THR A 49 -4.98 -1.13 6.21
C THR A 49 -3.67 -1.89 6.14
N PHE A 50 -3.21 -2.36 7.31
CA PHE A 50 -2.05 -3.24 7.38
C PHE A 50 -2.29 -4.53 6.60
N LEU A 51 -3.53 -5.02 6.58
CA LEU A 51 -3.85 -6.23 5.83
C LEU A 51 -3.54 -6.06 4.35
N GLN A 52 -3.92 -4.91 3.77
CA GLN A 52 -3.62 -4.63 2.38
C GLN A 52 -2.10 -4.61 2.14
N VAL A 53 -1.38 -3.90 3.00
CA VAL A 53 0.09 -3.81 2.87
C VAL A 53 0.73 -5.18 3.05
N SER A 54 0.22 -6.00 3.96
CA SER A 54 0.78 -7.32 4.24
C SER A 54 0.67 -8.29 3.05
N LYS A 55 -0.22 -8.00 2.13
CA LYS A 55 -0.41 -8.85 0.94
C LYS A 55 0.46 -8.44 -0.23
N MET A 56 1.22 -7.37 -0.10
CA MET A 56 2.08 -6.89 -1.17
C MET A 56 3.29 -7.79 -1.36
N THR A 57 3.54 -8.14 -2.61
CA THR A 57 4.77 -8.83 -3.00
C THR A 57 5.56 -7.91 -3.92
N LYS A 58 6.67 -8.38 -4.46
CA LYS A 58 7.48 -7.56 -5.35
C LYS A 58 6.68 -7.00 -6.52
N LYS A 59 5.76 -7.79 -7.05
CA LYS A 59 4.90 -7.34 -8.15
C LYS A 59 4.08 -6.12 -7.75
N GLU A 60 3.49 -6.17 -6.56
CA GLU A 60 2.68 -5.06 -6.06
C GLU A 60 3.54 -3.85 -5.73
N TYR A 61 4.75 -4.07 -5.21
CA TYR A 61 5.69 -2.97 -4.96
C TYR A 61 6.06 -2.27 -6.26
N ASP A 62 6.30 -3.04 -7.32
CA ASP A 62 6.62 -2.45 -8.63
C ASP A 62 5.45 -1.63 -9.16
N LEU A 63 4.22 -2.13 -9.00
CA LEU A 63 3.03 -1.38 -9.39
C LEU A 63 2.92 -0.08 -8.59
N LEU A 64 3.15 -0.15 -7.28
CA LEU A 64 3.08 1.02 -6.42
C LEU A 64 4.13 2.05 -6.82
N ASP A 65 5.35 1.61 -7.06
CA ASP A 65 6.42 2.52 -7.50
C ASP A 65 6.05 3.19 -8.82
N SER A 66 5.46 2.45 -9.74
CA SER A 66 5.03 2.99 -11.03
C SER A 66 3.92 4.02 -10.89
N ILE A 67 3.00 3.79 -9.95
CA ILE A 67 1.88 4.69 -9.70
C ILE A 67 2.37 5.98 -9.06
N THR A 68 3.20 5.87 -8.02
CA THR A 68 3.62 7.02 -7.23
C THR A 68 4.81 7.75 -7.83
N GLY A 69 5.73 7.01 -8.43
CA GLY A 69 6.92 7.58 -9.05
C GLY A 69 7.88 8.26 -8.07
N SER A 70 7.68 8.09 -6.77
CA SER A 70 8.38 8.91 -5.79
C SER A 70 9.46 8.19 -5.00
N PHE A 71 9.31 6.92 -4.68
CA PHE A 71 10.26 6.23 -3.81
C PHE A 71 10.52 4.82 -4.32
N PRO A 72 11.18 4.69 -5.50
CA PRO A 72 11.38 3.37 -6.09
C PRO A 72 12.20 2.46 -5.17
N GLY A 73 11.70 1.26 -4.96
CA GLY A 73 12.38 0.25 -4.14
C GLY A 73 12.25 0.42 -2.65
N ARG A 74 11.65 1.49 -2.18
CA ARG A 74 11.56 1.74 -0.73
C ARG A 74 10.72 0.69 -0.02
N ALA A 75 9.57 0.35 -0.59
CA ALA A 75 8.67 -0.62 0.03
C ALA A 75 9.34 -1.99 0.17
N GLU A 76 10.07 -2.41 -0.85
CA GLU A 76 10.78 -3.66 -0.81
C GLU A 76 11.95 -3.61 0.17
N ARG A 77 12.71 -2.53 0.11
CA ARG A 77 13.88 -2.36 0.98
C ARG A 77 13.50 -2.38 2.46
N ASP A 78 12.40 -1.73 2.80
CA ASP A 78 11.95 -1.61 4.19
C ASP A 78 11.03 -2.76 4.59
N ASP A 79 10.73 -3.68 3.67
CA ASP A 79 9.86 -4.84 3.93
C ASP A 79 8.53 -4.42 4.55
N TRP A 80 7.81 -3.57 3.85
CA TRP A 80 6.53 -3.07 4.34
C TRP A 80 5.55 -4.19 4.64
N SER A 81 5.48 -5.22 3.78
CA SER A 81 4.54 -6.31 4.00
C SER A 81 4.89 -7.14 5.23
N GLY A 82 6.18 -7.39 5.47
CA GLY A 82 6.61 -8.11 6.66
C GLY A 82 6.30 -7.34 7.93
N GLN A 83 6.54 -6.02 7.91
CA GLN A 83 6.21 -5.17 9.04
C GLN A 83 4.71 -5.15 9.30
N ALA A 84 3.92 -5.04 8.23
CA ALA A 84 2.47 -5.00 8.36
C ALA A 84 1.93 -6.32 8.94
N LYS A 85 2.50 -7.45 8.55
CA LYS A 85 2.09 -8.74 9.11
C LYS A 85 2.29 -8.78 10.61
N LYS A 86 3.39 -8.21 11.09
CA LYS A 86 3.66 -8.15 12.52
C LYS A 86 2.68 -7.23 13.25
N LEU A 87 2.26 -6.17 12.59
CA LEU A 87 1.33 -5.21 13.20
C LEU A 87 -0.10 -5.75 13.28
N ILE A 88 -0.46 -6.68 12.41
CA ILE A 88 -1.77 -7.32 12.44
C ILE A 88 -1.89 -8.29 13.61
N ASN A 89 -0.81 -8.98 13.94
CA ASN A 89 -0.82 -9.97 15.02
C ASN A 89 -0.79 -9.29 16.42
#